data_035999dd1c9d813e1ae439f00f38e2cf
#
_entry.id   035999dd1c9d813e1ae439f00f38e2cf
#
_cell.length_a   1.000
_cell.length_b   1.000
_cell.length_c   1.000
_cell.angle_alpha   90.00
_cell.angle_beta   90.00
_cell.angle_gamma   90.00
#
_symmetry.space_group_name_H-M   'P 1'
#
loop_
_entity.id
_entity.type
_entity.pdbx_description
1 polymer ?
#
loop_
_entity_poly.entity_id
_entity_poly.type
_entity_poly.pdbx_seq_one_letter_code
_entity_poly.pdbx_strand_id
1 'polypeptide(L)'
;MRKGVFEMKKGLSFFMAVIIALSSLCGITVCGAEMRYAYTVSVSSKLSISNQKATCISTASGNSTVTKITAVQYLEKKSGSKWYSVNDEPWSASSSSNSLTFSNSKSSLSSGTYRLRTVFTVYSGSDSETIEKISKEVTI
;
A
#
# COMPACT_ATOMS: atom_id res chain seq x y z
N MET A 1 9.33 67.57 -9.70
CA MET A 1 10.16 66.39 -9.95
C MET A 1 10.27 65.38 -8.77
N ARG A 2 9.52 65.52 -7.71
CA ARG A 2 9.58 64.60 -6.56
C ARG A 2 8.34 63.70 -6.37
N LYS A 3 7.37 63.74 -7.27
CA LYS A 3 6.13 62.92 -7.13
C LYS A 3 6.24 61.49 -7.66
N GLY A 4 7.20 61.16 -8.53
CA GLY A 4 7.30 59.86 -9.12
C GLY A 4 8.00 58.79 -8.24
N VAL A 5 8.82 59.21 -7.28
CA VAL A 5 9.59 58.27 -6.44
C VAL A 5 8.76 57.74 -5.27
N PHE A 6 7.68 58.45 -4.88
CA PHE A 6 6.86 58.06 -3.74
C PHE A 6 5.82 56.98 -4.10
N GLU A 7 5.42 56.89 -5.36
CA GLU A 7 4.45 55.88 -5.79
C GLU A 7 5.09 54.50 -6.04
N MET A 8 6.37 54.44 -6.41
CA MET A 8 7.07 53.17 -6.55
C MET A 8 7.26 52.43 -5.24
N LYS A 9 7.38 53.14 -4.13
CA LYS A 9 7.50 52.50 -2.79
C LYS A 9 6.21 51.87 -2.32
N LYS A 10 5.07 52.41 -2.68
CA LYS A 10 3.77 51.83 -2.35
C LYS A 10 3.45 50.56 -3.15
N GLY A 11 3.82 50.54 -4.44
CA GLY A 11 3.66 49.37 -5.28
C GLY A 11 4.53 48.19 -4.85
N LEU A 12 5.77 48.47 -4.45
CA LEU A 12 6.69 47.44 -3.99
C LEU A 12 6.30 46.85 -2.64
N SER A 13 5.75 47.67 -1.73
CA SER A 13 5.24 47.21 -0.45
C SER A 13 4.00 46.32 -0.61
N PHE A 14 3.12 46.64 -1.55
CA PHE A 14 1.95 45.83 -1.85
C PHE A 14 2.31 44.49 -2.49
N PHE A 15 3.32 44.50 -3.37
CA PHE A 15 3.81 43.28 -4.01
C PHE A 15 4.50 42.32 -3.02
N MET A 16 5.26 42.85 -2.08
CA MET A 16 5.85 42.05 -0.99
C MET A 16 4.80 41.45 -0.07
N ALA A 17 3.73 42.15 0.26
CA ALA A 17 2.65 41.64 1.10
C ALA A 17 1.88 40.50 0.41
N VAL A 18 1.67 40.57 -0.91
CA VAL A 18 1.01 39.52 -1.69
C VAL A 18 1.87 38.26 -1.76
N ILE A 19 3.19 38.39 -1.91
CA ILE A 19 4.11 37.24 -1.95
C ILE A 19 4.15 36.52 -0.60
N ILE A 20 4.12 37.24 0.51
CA ILE A 20 4.09 36.63 1.85
C ILE A 20 2.75 35.93 2.12
N ALA A 21 1.65 36.45 1.60
CA ALA A 21 0.34 35.83 1.73
C ALA A 21 0.21 34.52 0.91
N LEU A 22 0.88 34.42 -0.24
CA LEU A 22 0.91 33.20 -1.04
C LEU A 22 1.84 32.12 -0.46
N SER A 23 2.89 32.50 0.25
CA SER A 23 3.81 31.52 0.86
C SER A 23 3.25 30.82 2.10
N SER A 24 2.23 31.38 2.75
CA SER A 24 1.57 30.76 3.89
C SER A 24 0.50 29.71 3.50
N LEU A 25 0.16 29.58 2.21
CA LEU A 25 -0.76 28.53 1.74
C LEU A 25 -0.05 27.18 1.39
N CYS A 26 1.27 27.13 1.41
CA CYS A 26 2.02 25.89 1.16
C CYS A 26 2.24 25.01 2.39
N GLY A 27 1.59 25.32 3.49
CA GLY A 27 1.71 24.56 4.74
C GLY A 27 0.59 23.57 5.02
N ILE A 28 -0.23 23.20 4.03
CA ILE A 28 -1.13 22.06 4.20
C ILE A 28 -0.29 20.80 3.96
N THR A 29 0.35 20.30 4.99
CA THR A 29 0.72 18.90 5.07
C THR A 29 -0.59 18.14 4.95
N VAL A 30 -0.89 17.64 3.77
CA VAL A 30 -1.90 16.59 3.62
C VAL A 30 -1.34 15.40 4.38
N CYS A 31 -1.72 15.30 5.65
CA CYS A 31 -1.56 14.08 6.41
C CYS A 31 -2.26 13.00 5.58
N GLY A 32 -1.49 12.03 5.06
CA GLY A 32 -2.02 11.02 4.19
C GLY A 32 -3.29 10.45 4.81
N ALA A 33 -4.42 10.61 4.13
CA ALA A 33 -5.66 10.01 4.57
C ALA A 33 -5.41 8.51 4.67
N GLU A 34 -5.51 7.93 5.87
CA GLU A 34 -5.53 6.49 6.04
C GLU A 34 -6.62 5.94 5.14
N MET A 35 -6.25 5.05 4.23
CA MET A 35 -7.21 4.40 3.35
C MET A 35 -8.19 3.62 4.22
N ARG A 36 -9.40 4.15 4.37
CA ARG A 36 -10.46 3.48 5.11
C ARG A 36 -11.16 2.53 4.15
N TYR A 37 -11.00 1.26 4.43
CA TYR A 37 -11.74 0.22 3.73
C TYR A 37 -13.18 0.18 4.25
N ALA A 38 -14.14 -0.02 3.34
CA ALA A 38 -15.56 -0.03 3.68
C ALA A 38 -15.95 -1.32 4.40
N TYR A 39 -15.34 -2.43 4.02
CA TYR A 39 -15.73 -3.79 4.46
C TYR A 39 -14.61 -4.49 5.21
N THR A 40 -13.36 -4.15 4.94
CA THR A 40 -12.19 -4.82 5.52
C THR A 40 -11.81 -4.23 6.86
N VAL A 41 -11.66 -5.10 7.85
CA VAL A 41 -11.19 -4.76 9.20
C VAL A 41 -9.67 -4.87 9.28
N SER A 42 -9.11 -5.97 8.77
CA SER A 42 -7.66 -6.18 8.77
C SER A 42 -7.20 -7.09 7.65
N VAL A 43 -5.99 -6.85 7.17
CA VAL A 43 -5.27 -7.74 6.25
C VAL A 43 -3.82 -7.85 6.66
N SER A 44 -3.23 -9.02 6.48
CA SER A 44 -1.81 -9.23 6.68
C SER A 44 -1.21 -10.16 5.63
N SER A 45 0.06 -9.95 5.36
CA SER A 45 0.88 -10.82 4.52
C SER A 45 2.20 -11.03 5.23
N LYS A 46 2.57 -12.27 5.52
CA LYS A 46 3.76 -12.66 6.29
C LYS A 46 4.58 -13.65 5.49
N LEU A 47 5.87 -13.38 5.41
CA LEU A 47 6.87 -14.26 4.81
C LEU A 47 7.91 -14.61 5.86
N SER A 48 8.22 -15.90 5.97
CA SER A 48 9.40 -16.40 6.66
C SER A 48 10.15 -17.37 5.76
N ILE A 49 11.47 -17.37 5.82
CA ILE A 49 12.31 -18.29 5.04
C ILE A 49 13.31 -18.94 6.00
N SER A 50 13.33 -20.27 5.97
CA SER A 50 14.28 -21.08 6.73
C SER A 50 14.69 -22.29 5.90
N ASN A 51 15.99 -22.62 5.90
CA ASN A 51 16.53 -23.74 5.12
C ASN A 51 16.08 -23.72 3.63
N GLN A 52 16.13 -22.55 3.00
CA GLN A 52 15.71 -22.34 1.59
C GLN A 52 14.23 -22.66 1.32
N LYS A 53 13.42 -22.71 2.38
CA LYS A 53 11.97 -22.92 2.27
C LYS A 53 11.23 -21.68 2.75
N ALA A 54 10.44 -21.08 1.87
CA ALA A 54 9.51 -20.02 2.21
C ALA A 54 8.23 -20.59 2.83
N THR A 55 7.74 -19.94 3.86
CA THR A 55 6.39 -20.09 4.41
C THR A 55 5.67 -18.76 4.25
N CYS A 56 4.57 -18.80 3.53
CA CYS A 56 3.77 -17.65 3.14
C CYS A 56 2.42 -17.74 3.84
N ILE A 57 2.09 -16.77 4.69
CA ILE A 57 0.81 -16.74 5.42
C ILE A 57 0.11 -15.43 5.12
N SER A 58 -1.14 -15.52 4.68
CA SER A 58 -2.01 -14.37 4.41
C SER A 58 -3.30 -14.49 5.20
N THR A 59 -3.71 -13.39 5.83
CA THR A 59 -4.96 -13.33 6.60
C THR A 59 -5.74 -12.08 6.22
N ALA A 60 -7.05 -12.22 6.18
CA ALA A 60 -7.97 -11.11 6.02
C ALA A 60 -9.19 -11.30 6.93
N SER A 61 -9.70 -10.22 7.46
CA SER A 61 -10.97 -10.19 8.17
C SER A 61 -11.79 -8.98 7.72
N GLY A 62 -13.07 -9.20 7.55
CA GLY A 62 -14.05 -8.17 7.21
C GLY A 62 -15.06 -7.96 8.34
N ASN A 63 -15.86 -6.92 8.19
CA ASN A 63 -16.98 -6.66 9.09
C ASN A 63 -18.13 -7.67 8.90
N SER A 64 -19.20 -7.53 9.62
CA SER A 64 -20.36 -8.46 9.61
C SER A 64 -21.12 -8.50 8.28
N THR A 65 -20.91 -7.53 7.38
CA THR A 65 -21.56 -7.50 6.06
C THR A 65 -20.81 -8.29 5.00
N VAL A 66 -19.59 -8.72 5.30
CA VAL A 66 -18.75 -9.47 4.36
C VAL A 66 -19.29 -10.89 4.20
N THR A 67 -19.50 -11.28 2.95
CA THR A 67 -20.06 -12.59 2.57
C THR A 67 -19.03 -13.54 1.98
N LYS A 68 -17.91 -12.99 1.45
CA LYS A 68 -16.86 -13.77 0.81
C LYS A 68 -15.54 -13.00 0.83
N ILE A 69 -14.43 -13.72 0.97
CA ILE A 69 -13.09 -13.19 0.77
C ILE A 69 -12.33 -14.12 -0.18
N THR A 70 -11.66 -13.57 -1.17
CA THR A 70 -10.68 -14.28 -2.00
C THR A 70 -9.30 -13.66 -1.81
N ALA A 71 -8.26 -14.46 -1.98
CA ALA A 71 -6.89 -13.98 -1.94
C ALA A 71 -6.02 -14.70 -2.96
N VAL A 72 -5.06 -13.98 -3.51
CA VAL A 72 -4.04 -14.49 -4.43
C VAL A 72 -2.67 -14.10 -3.90
N GLN A 73 -1.79 -15.10 -3.68
CA GLN A 73 -0.42 -14.91 -3.21
C GLN A 73 0.58 -15.02 -4.35
N TYR A 74 1.53 -14.09 -4.37
CA TYR A 74 2.70 -14.07 -5.23
C TYR A 74 3.94 -14.03 -4.34
N LEU A 75 4.74 -15.09 -4.36
CA LEU A 75 6.09 -15.05 -3.80
C LEU A 75 7.00 -14.41 -4.83
N GLU A 76 7.60 -13.27 -4.48
CA GLU A 76 8.39 -12.47 -5.39
C GLU A 76 9.86 -12.40 -4.95
N LYS A 77 10.76 -12.47 -5.93
CA LYS A 77 12.20 -12.25 -5.75
C LYS A 77 12.63 -10.95 -6.41
N LYS A 78 13.49 -10.21 -5.73
CA LYS A 78 14.06 -8.96 -6.24
C LYS A 78 15.16 -9.24 -7.27
N SER A 79 15.11 -8.53 -8.38
CA SER A 79 16.17 -8.52 -9.40
C SER A 79 16.38 -7.06 -9.85
N GLY A 80 17.51 -6.48 -9.46
CA GLY A 80 17.74 -5.04 -9.61
C GLY A 80 16.70 -4.23 -8.82
N SER A 81 15.96 -3.37 -9.51
CA SER A 81 14.87 -2.57 -8.94
C SER A 81 13.48 -3.21 -9.10
N LYS A 82 13.38 -4.39 -9.70
CA LYS A 82 12.12 -5.05 -10.05
C LYS A 82 11.87 -6.29 -9.20
N TRP A 83 10.61 -6.68 -9.11
CA TRP A 83 10.13 -7.87 -8.42
C TRP A 83 9.53 -8.84 -9.43
N TYR A 84 9.88 -10.11 -9.31
CA TYR A 84 9.43 -11.18 -10.19
C TYR A 84 8.84 -12.32 -9.38
N SER A 85 7.68 -12.82 -9.76
CA SER A 85 7.09 -14.01 -9.15
C SER A 85 8.00 -15.23 -9.35
N VAL A 86 8.21 -15.99 -8.28
CA VAL A 86 9.00 -17.22 -8.29
C VAL A 86 8.15 -18.47 -8.10
N ASN A 87 6.87 -18.34 -7.82
CA ASN A 87 5.93 -19.45 -7.94
C ASN A 87 5.39 -19.50 -9.37
N ASP A 88 5.40 -20.68 -9.95
CA ASP A 88 5.04 -20.90 -11.36
C ASP A 88 3.60 -20.43 -11.65
N GLU A 89 2.70 -20.69 -10.72
CA GLU A 89 1.35 -20.13 -10.70
C GLU A 89 1.05 -19.49 -9.34
N PRO A 90 0.28 -18.39 -9.33
CA PRO A 90 -0.15 -17.77 -8.09
C PRO A 90 -0.98 -18.74 -7.25
N TRP A 91 -0.77 -18.75 -5.94
CA TRP A 91 -1.62 -19.49 -5.03
C TRP A 91 -2.88 -18.69 -4.72
N SER A 92 -4.02 -19.35 -4.78
CA SER A 92 -5.31 -18.72 -4.51
C SER A 92 -6.11 -19.47 -3.47
N ALA A 93 -6.92 -18.73 -2.72
CA ALA A 93 -7.85 -19.26 -1.74
C ALA A 93 -9.13 -18.41 -1.71
N SER A 94 -10.22 -19.03 -1.24
CA SER A 94 -11.52 -18.38 -1.08
C SER A 94 -12.18 -18.87 0.20
N SER A 95 -12.88 -17.96 0.87
CA SER A 95 -13.72 -18.24 2.03
C SER A 95 -15.10 -17.63 1.83
N SER A 96 -16.16 -18.37 2.10
CA SER A 96 -17.54 -17.88 2.09
C SER A 96 -17.95 -17.32 3.46
N SER A 97 -17.02 -16.65 4.14
CA SER A 97 -17.22 -15.98 5.41
C SER A 97 -16.50 -14.64 5.45
N ASN A 98 -16.58 -13.95 6.57
CA ASN A 98 -15.89 -12.68 6.79
C ASN A 98 -14.44 -12.83 7.25
N SER A 99 -13.86 -14.01 7.18
CA SER A 99 -12.45 -14.24 7.48
C SER A 99 -11.83 -15.26 6.53
N LEU A 100 -10.55 -15.05 6.22
CA LEU A 100 -9.73 -15.94 5.42
C LEU A 100 -8.33 -15.99 6.02
N THR A 101 -7.81 -17.19 6.23
CA THR A 101 -6.40 -17.43 6.52
C THR A 101 -5.94 -18.57 5.64
N PHE A 102 -4.83 -18.38 4.91
CA PHE A 102 -4.26 -19.49 4.18
C PHE A 102 -2.73 -19.39 4.11
N SER A 103 -2.11 -20.56 3.97
CA SER A 103 -0.68 -20.73 4.02
C SER A 103 -0.21 -21.57 2.84
N ASN A 104 0.89 -21.17 2.25
CA ASN A 104 1.59 -21.90 1.20
C ASN A 104 3.09 -21.94 1.49
N SER A 105 3.80 -22.84 0.84
CA SER A 105 5.24 -22.92 0.96
C SER A 105 5.90 -23.25 -0.38
N LYS A 106 7.15 -22.77 -0.54
CA LYS A 106 8.01 -23.10 -1.66
C LYS A 106 9.39 -23.40 -1.15
N SER A 107 9.92 -24.57 -1.53
CA SER A 107 11.28 -25.04 -1.20
C SER A 107 12.28 -24.71 -2.31
N SER A 108 13.55 -24.96 -2.02
CA SER A 108 14.65 -24.83 -2.97
C SER A 108 14.84 -23.41 -3.50
N LEU A 109 14.66 -22.42 -2.63
CA LEU A 109 14.91 -21.03 -2.96
C LEU A 109 16.41 -20.77 -3.09
N SER A 110 16.82 -20.05 -4.12
CA SER A 110 18.18 -19.54 -4.27
C SER A 110 18.42 -18.29 -3.42
N SER A 111 19.68 -17.95 -3.16
CA SER A 111 20.02 -16.72 -2.44
C SER A 111 19.41 -15.48 -3.11
N GLY A 112 18.98 -14.54 -2.31
CA GLY A 112 18.36 -13.30 -2.77
C GLY A 112 17.39 -12.71 -1.77
N THR A 113 16.73 -11.63 -2.17
CA THR A 113 15.71 -10.93 -1.35
C THR A 113 14.32 -11.25 -1.88
N TYR A 114 13.45 -11.62 -0.98
CA TYR A 114 12.10 -12.08 -1.26
C TYR A 114 11.05 -11.26 -0.50
N ARG A 115 9.85 -11.20 -1.05
CA ARG A 115 8.65 -10.67 -0.38
C ARG A 115 7.42 -11.49 -0.79
N LEU A 116 6.40 -11.43 0.04
CA LEU A 116 5.08 -11.98 -0.29
C LEU A 116 4.14 -10.82 -0.63
N ARG A 117 3.59 -10.82 -1.83
CA ARG A 117 2.52 -9.91 -2.25
C ARG A 117 1.22 -10.68 -2.29
N THR A 118 0.22 -10.21 -1.55
CA THR A 118 -1.11 -10.82 -1.52
C THR A 118 -2.15 -9.81 -1.96
N VAL A 119 -2.99 -10.21 -2.89
CA VAL A 119 -4.14 -9.43 -3.37
C VAL A 119 -5.40 -10.06 -2.80
N PHE A 120 -6.10 -9.33 -1.93
CA PHE A 120 -7.37 -9.74 -1.36
C PHE A 120 -8.51 -9.05 -2.11
N THR A 121 -9.60 -9.78 -2.33
CA THR A 121 -10.88 -9.19 -2.74
C THR A 121 -11.94 -9.56 -1.71
N VAL A 122 -12.52 -8.54 -1.10
CA VAL A 122 -13.51 -8.65 -0.02
C VAL A 122 -14.87 -8.26 -0.59
N TYR A 123 -15.83 -9.16 -0.48
CA TYR A 123 -17.17 -9.01 -1.03
C TYR A 123 -18.20 -8.78 0.08
N SER A 124 -19.06 -7.80 -0.13
CA SER A 124 -20.24 -7.53 0.70
C SER A 124 -21.46 -7.52 -0.21
N GLY A 125 -22.13 -8.67 -0.36
CA GLY A 125 -23.19 -8.84 -1.36
C GLY A 125 -22.66 -8.67 -2.79
N SER A 126 -23.21 -7.69 -3.51
CA SER A 126 -22.80 -7.34 -4.88
C SER A 126 -21.59 -6.41 -4.94
N ASP A 127 -21.22 -5.79 -3.83
CA ASP A 127 -20.11 -4.86 -3.76
C ASP A 127 -18.82 -5.58 -3.39
N SER A 128 -17.68 -5.01 -3.79
CA SER A 128 -16.38 -5.56 -3.42
C SER A 128 -15.32 -4.46 -3.32
N GLU A 129 -14.27 -4.74 -2.57
CA GLU A 129 -13.06 -3.93 -2.52
C GLU A 129 -11.82 -4.83 -2.66
N THR A 130 -10.79 -4.31 -3.31
CA THR A 130 -9.53 -5.03 -3.52
C THR A 130 -8.41 -4.34 -2.75
N ILE A 131 -7.63 -5.14 -2.02
CA ILE A 131 -6.55 -4.66 -1.16
C ILE A 131 -5.30 -5.46 -1.47
N GLU A 132 -4.21 -4.77 -1.77
CA GLU A 132 -2.89 -5.38 -1.87
C GLU A 132 -2.14 -5.21 -0.56
N LYS A 133 -1.54 -6.31 -0.08
CA LYS A 133 -0.68 -6.31 1.10
C LYS A 133 0.65 -6.98 0.79
N ILE A 134 1.73 -6.29 1.14
CA ILE A 134 3.10 -6.75 0.94
C ILE A 134 3.73 -7.05 2.30
N SER A 135 4.41 -8.19 2.42
CA SER A 135 5.15 -8.58 3.61
C SER A 135 6.43 -7.73 3.79
N LYS A 136 7.09 -7.89 4.92
CA LYS A 136 8.49 -7.49 5.05
C LYS A 136 9.35 -8.29 4.07
N GLU A 137 10.44 -7.67 3.62
CA GLU A 137 11.46 -8.32 2.80
C GLU A 137 12.28 -9.30 3.66
N VAL A 138 12.64 -10.44 3.10
CA VAL A 138 13.50 -11.46 3.71
C VAL A 138 14.64 -11.77 2.75
N THR A 139 15.88 -11.66 3.21
CA THR A 139 17.09 -11.96 2.43
C THR A 139 17.74 -13.26 2.94
N ILE A 140 18.12 -14.14 2.01
CA ILE A 140 18.82 -15.41 2.27
C ILE A 140 20.03 -15.57 1.37
#